data_bd9e344a75c7d9fbee8ecb1f1a14be7a
#
_entry.id   bd9e344a75c7d9fbee8ecb1f1a14be7a
#
_cell.length_a   1.000
_cell.length_b   1.000
_cell.length_c   1.000
_cell.angle_alpha   90.00
_cell.angle_beta   90.00
_cell.angle_gamma   90.00
#
_symmetry.space_group_name_H-M   'P 1'
#
loop_
_entity.id
_entity.type
_entity.pdbx_description
1 polymer ?
#
loop_
_entity_poly.entity_id
_entity_poly.type
_entity_poly.pdbx_seq_one_letter_code
_entity_poly.pdbx_strand_id
1 'polypeptide(L)'
;MPITRFKRWVFDAARIADNGKCRLFLMNTISIRLRVSCDLRFRIDDPTALILMLRPLSGAQQWISRSSYIVEPEVPITESRDSYGNFCQRLIAPPGEFMVYTSSEVIAAEHVESAPGAYFVEIQNLPDQVLPYLLPSRYCESDRFGDLAREIVADALPGYDQVGKIVDWLRYSIRYIPGSSDSPLSAIEVNKRGYGVCRDLAQLAIALCRSISIPARLAVGYLYRLEPMDLHAWFEAYVGGQWYTFDPSQSDLRGGRVAIAFGRDAADVSIFHQFGLGCILHSMDVRVNLLDEFL
;
A
#
# COMPACT_ATOMS: atom_id res chain seq x y z
N MET A 1 21.15 29.93 25.34
CA MET A 1 20.06 29.28 24.59
C MET A 1 20.14 27.78 24.88
N PRO A 2 19.14 27.15 25.52
CA PRO A 2 19.20 25.74 25.78
C PRO A 2 18.90 24.96 24.50
N ILE A 3 19.77 24.02 24.17
CA ILE A 3 19.61 23.05 23.10
C ILE A 3 18.44 22.16 23.45
N THR A 4 17.31 22.32 22.78
CA THR A 4 16.11 21.50 22.94
C THR A 4 16.47 20.07 22.52
N ARG A 5 16.47 19.14 23.47
CA ARG A 5 16.66 17.71 23.22
C ARG A 5 15.43 17.21 22.47
N PHE A 6 15.57 16.96 21.17
CA PHE A 6 14.56 16.28 20.35
C PHE A 6 14.32 14.87 20.92
N LYS A 7 13.12 14.59 21.41
CA LYS A 7 12.68 13.22 21.68
C LYS A 7 12.41 12.54 20.35
N ARG A 8 13.40 11.81 19.87
CA ARG A 8 13.33 10.97 18.70
C ARG A 8 12.76 9.61 19.12
N TRP A 9 11.59 9.26 18.66
CA TRP A 9 11.07 7.89 18.78
C TRP A 9 11.87 7.01 17.82
N VAL A 10 12.86 6.29 18.34
CA VAL A 10 13.63 5.29 17.60
C VAL A 10 13.09 3.93 18.02
N PHE A 11 12.45 3.25 17.11
CA PHE A 11 11.97 1.89 17.36
C PHE A 11 13.05 0.91 16.91
N ASP A 12 13.61 0.19 17.85
CA ASP A 12 14.60 -0.84 17.57
C ASP A 12 13.87 -2.18 17.33
N ALA A 13 14.09 -2.76 16.16
CA ALA A 13 13.44 -4.00 15.72
C ALA A 13 13.74 -5.22 16.61
N ALA A 14 14.74 -5.13 17.50
CA ALA A 14 15.14 -6.20 18.41
C ALA A 14 14.06 -6.61 19.43
N ARG A 15 13.00 -5.81 19.62
CA ARG A 15 11.90 -6.11 20.56
C ARG A 15 10.62 -6.68 19.92
N ILE A 16 10.56 -6.84 18.60
CA ILE A 16 9.41 -7.42 17.87
C ILE A 16 9.85 -8.74 17.23
N ALA A 17 10.48 -9.59 18.00
CA ALA A 17 10.82 -10.94 17.56
C ALA A 17 9.65 -11.90 17.85
N ASP A 18 8.65 -11.89 16.95
CA ASP A 18 7.78 -13.05 16.81
C ASP A 18 7.49 -13.26 15.33
N ASN A 19 8.36 -14.04 14.71
CA ASN A 19 8.14 -14.89 13.54
C ASN A 19 9.49 -15.26 12.90
N GLY A 20 10.12 -16.28 13.43
CA GLY A 20 11.33 -16.88 12.85
C GLY A 20 11.19 -17.29 11.38
N LYS A 21 9.96 -17.44 10.88
CA LYS A 21 9.64 -17.71 9.47
C LYS A 21 9.90 -16.52 8.55
N CYS A 22 9.68 -15.29 9.00
CA CYS A 22 9.89 -14.09 8.17
C CYS A 22 11.39 -13.83 7.90
N ARG A 23 12.23 -14.09 8.89
CA ARG A 23 13.69 -13.96 8.76
C ARG A 23 14.29 -15.03 7.83
N LEU A 24 13.75 -16.26 7.84
CA LEU A 24 14.20 -17.34 6.95
C LEU A 24 13.85 -17.08 5.48
N PHE A 25 12.69 -16.47 5.20
CA PHE A 25 12.26 -16.20 3.83
C PHE A 25 13.15 -15.15 3.15
N LEU A 26 13.48 -14.05 3.84
CA LEU A 26 14.38 -13.01 3.32
C LEU A 26 15.84 -13.49 3.17
N MET A 27 16.27 -14.51 3.89
CA MET A 27 17.62 -15.08 3.74
C MET A 27 17.81 -15.88 2.46
N ASN A 28 16.72 -16.35 1.83
CA ASN A 28 16.76 -17.13 0.59
C ASN A 28 16.37 -16.34 -0.66
N THR A 29 16.00 -15.07 -0.52
CA THR A 29 15.59 -14.21 -1.63
C THR A 29 16.61 -13.11 -1.83
N ILE A 30 17.00 -12.83 -3.08
CA ILE A 30 17.83 -11.67 -3.40
C ILE A 30 17.09 -10.44 -2.90
N SER A 31 17.73 -9.66 -2.03
CA SER A 31 17.11 -8.55 -1.33
C SER A 31 17.93 -7.28 -1.47
N ILE A 32 17.27 -6.15 -1.46
CA ILE A 32 17.88 -4.82 -1.46
C ILE A 32 17.61 -4.09 -0.15
N ARG A 33 18.57 -3.26 0.26
CA ARG A 33 18.42 -2.41 1.44
C ARG A 33 18.02 -1.01 1.01
N LEU A 34 16.89 -0.55 1.51
CA LEU A 34 16.33 0.75 1.16
C LEU A 34 16.19 1.62 2.41
N ARG A 35 16.38 2.93 2.22
CA ARG A 35 15.87 3.94 3.15
C ARG A 35 14.68 4.61 2.48
N VAL A 36 13.51 4.49 3.11
CA VAL A 36 12.26 5.11 2.66
C VAL A 36 11.88 6.21 3.63
N SER A 37 11.38 7.32 3.14
CA SER A 37 10.90 8.44 3.96
C SER A 37 9.71 9.13 3.30
N CYS A 38 8.84 9.69 4.16
CA CYS A 38 7.72 10.52 3.77
C CYS A 38 7.60 11.69 4.74
N ASP A 39 7.67 12.90 4.22
CA ASP A 39 7.58 14.15 4.97
C ASP A 39 6.28 14.84 4.55
N LEU A 40 5.38 15.04 5.50
CA LEU A 40 4.11 15.74 5.30
C LEU A 40 4.14 17.10 5.99
N ARG A 41 3.64 18.14 5.30
CA ARG A 41 3.47 19.47 5.87
C ARG A 41 2.03 19.89 5.75
N PHE A 42 1.45 20.23 6.90
CA PHE A 42 0.06 20.65 7.01
C PHE A 42 -0.02 22.09 7.50
N ARG A 43 -1.04 22.78 7.03
CA ARG A 43 -1.56 23.97 7.67
C ARG A 43 -2.84 23.61 8.41
N ILE A 44 -2.87 23.90 9.70
CA ILE A 44 -3.98 23.58 10.60
C ILE A 44 -4.59 24.89 11.07
N ASP A 45 -5.87 25.12 10.78
CA ASP A 45 -6.56 26.33 11.22
C ASP A 45 -7.12 26.18 12.65
N ASP A 46 -7.68 24.99 12.98
CA ASP A 46 -8.19 24.64 14.30
C ASP A 46 -7.61 23.28 14.74
N PRO A 47 -7.55 22.99 16.08
CA PRO A 47 -7.05 21.71 16.57
C PRO A 47 -7.76 20.55 15.87
N THR A 48 -7.02 19.75 15.11
CA THR A 48 -7.58 18.72 14.23
C THR A 48 -7.06 17.34 14.62
N ALA A 49 -7.98 16.39 14.82
CA ALA A 49 -7.62 15.01 15.02
C ALA A 49 -7.17 14.39 13.68
N LEU A 50 -5.99 13.75 13.68
CA LEU A 50 -5.44 13.04 12.54
C LEU A 50 -5.22 11.57 12.90
N ILE A 51 -5.51 10.69 11.94
CA ILE A 51 -5.04 9.30 11.92
C ILE A 51 -4.13 9.15 10.71
N LEU A 52 -2.88 8.76 10.93
CA LEU A 52 -1.88 8.59 9.89
C LEU A 52 -1.47 7.12 9.77
N MET A 53 -1.23 6.68 8.53
CA MET A 53 -0.69 5.36 8.20
C MET A 53 0.60 5.56 7.40
N LEU A 54 1.73 5.76 8.09
CA LEU A 54 3.03 6.09 7.47
C LEU A 54 4.15 5.15 7.87
N ARG A 55 3.89 4.22 8.80
CA ARG A 55 4.90 3.27 9.27
C ARG A 55 4.74 1.92 8.57
N PRO A 56 5.76 1.48 7.81
CA PRO A 56 5.75 0.14 7.24
C PRO A 56 5.85 -0.93 8.33
N LEU A 57 5.32 -2.10 8.03
CA LEU A 57 5.34 -3.30 8.87
C LEU A 57 6.36 -4.30 8.34
N SER A 58 7.03 -5.05 9.24
CA SER A 58 7.71 -6.27 8.83
C SER A 58 6.70 -7.35 8.44
N GLY A 59 6.96 -8.03 7.33
CA GLY A 59 6.10 -9.06 6.75
C GLY A 59 6.88 -10.04 5.90
N ALA A 60 6.19 -10.84 5.09
CA ALA A 60 6.81 -11.88 4.28
C ALA A 60 7.82 -11.34 3.26
N GLN A 61 7.56 -10.16 2.69
CA GLN A 61 8.36 -9.60 1.59
C GLN A 61 9.26 -8.43 2.01
N GLN A 62 9.25 -8.04 3.29
CA GLN A 62 10.04 -6.92 3.79
C GLN A 62 10.35 -7.03 5.28
N TRP A 63 11.51 -6.51 5.70
CA TRP A 63 11.94 -6.44 7.08
C TRP A 63 12.38 -5.02 7.44
N ILE A 64 11.78 -4.45 8.49
CA ILE A 64 12.11 -3.11 8.99
C ILE A 64 13.22 -3.25 10.03
N SER A 65 14.42 -2.78 9.69
CA SER A 65 15.56 -2.81 10.60
C SER A 65 15.59 -1.61 11.56
N ARG A 66 15.14 -0.45 11.07
CA ARG A 66 15.08 0.79 11.84
C ARG A 66 13.93 1.66 11.36
N SER A 67 13.26 2.35 12.29
CA SER A 67 12.21 3.31 11.94
C SER A 67 12.26 4.52 12.87
N SER A 68 11.99 5.70 12.32
CA SER A 68 11.82 6.96 13.06
C SER A 68 10.52 7.63 12.64
N TYR A 69 9.84 8.25 13.60
CA TYR A 69 8.61 8.99 13.43
C TYR A 69 8.69 10.26 14.29
N ILE A 70 8.63 11.42 13.68
CA ILE A 70 8.81 12.71 14.34
C ILE A 70 7.65 13.61 13.90
N VAL A 71 7.09 14.37 14.84
CA VAL A 71 6.09 15.41 14.57
C VAL A 71 6.56 16.74 15.15
N GLU A 72 6.29 17.80 14.43
CA GLU A 72 6.63 19.19 14.82
C GLU A 72 5.42 20.10 14.60
N PRO A 73 4.95 20.82 15.65
CA PRO A 73 5.40 20.75 17.05
C PRO A 73 5.12 19.38 17.68
N GLU A 74 5.90 19.03 18.74
CA GLU A 74 5.74 17.75 19.47
C GLU A 74 4.35 17.68 20.11
N VAL A 75 3.62 16.59 19.84
CA VAL A 75 2.32 16.29 20.43
C VAL A 75 2.25 14.83 20.87
N PRO A 76 1.37 14.46 21.81
CA PRO A 76 1.14 13.06 22.16
C PRO A 76 0.62 12.26 20.96
N ILE A 77 1.24 11.07 20.74
CA ILE A 77 0.85 10.14 19.68
C ILE A 77 0.40 8.84 20.32
N THR A 78 -0.77 8.34 19.90
CA THR A 78 -1.23 6.99 20.22
C THR A 78 -1.09 6.10 19.01
N GLU A 79 -0.31 5.04 19.10
CA GLU A 79 -0.19 4.04 18.03
C GLU A 79 -1.05 2.82 18.34
N SER A 80 -1.78 2.34 17.34
CA SER A 80 -2.60 1.13 17.38
C SER A 80 -2.49 0.37 16.06
N ARG A 81 -3.04 -0.84 16.03
CA ARG A 81 -3.24 -1.59 14.78
C ARG A 81 -4.72 -1.59 14.43
N ASP A 82 -5.00 -1.44 13.14
CA ASP A 82 -6.35 -1.64 12.61
C ASP A 82 -6.69 -3.13 12.43
N SER A 83 -7.87 -3.41 11.89
CA SER A 83 -8.34 -4.80 11.62
C SER A 83 -7.55 -5.52 10.53
N TYR A 84 -6.77 -4.80 9.73
CA TYR A 84 -5.89 -5.35 8.68
C TYR A 84 -4.44 -5.50 9.16
N GLY A 85 -4.15 -5.10 10.39
CA GLY A 85 -2.83 -5.16 11.00
C GLY A 85 -1.93 -3.96 10.73
N ASN A 86 -2.42 -2.92 10.05
CA ASN A 86 -1.67 -1.71 9.74
C ASN A 86 -1.40 -0.88 11.00
N PHE A 87 -0.27 -0.19 11.06
CA PHE A 87 -0.01 0.79 12.10
C PHE A 87 -0.76 2.09 11.84
N CYS A 88 -1.52 2.54 12.83
CA CYS A 88 -2.26 3.80 12.83
C CYS A 88 -1.74 4.70 13.94
N GLN A 89 -1.23 5.89 13.60
CA GLN A 89 -0.78 6.91 14.54
C GLN A 89 -1.89 7.95 14.67
N ARG A 90 -2.49 8.04 15.85
CA ARG A 90 -3.54 9.01 16.18
C ARG A 90 -2.98 10.14 17.04
N LEU A 91 -3.26 11.38 16.64
CA LEU A 91 -2.83 12.59 17.32
C LEU A 91 -3.83 13.73 17.13
N ILE A 92 -3.64 14.82 17.87
CA ILE A 92 -4.34 16.10 17.63
C ILE A 92 -3.26 17.09 17.18
N ALA A 93 -3.36 17.53 15.93
CA ALA A 93 -2.50 18.55 15.36
C ALA A 93 -2.97 19.94 15.87
N PRO A 94 -2.09 20.77 16.45
CA PRO A 94 -2.42 22.11 16.90
C PRO A 94 -2.53 23.08 15.72
N PRO A 95 -3.19 24.25 15.89
CA PRO A 95 -3.21 25.30 14.88
C PRO A 95 -1.80 25.78 14.50
N GLY A 96 -1.63 26.11 13.23
CA GLY A 96 -0.35 26.56 12.65
C GLY A 96 0.24 25.56 11.68
N GLU A 97 1.55 25.66 11.43
CA GLU A 97 2.29 24.68 10.64
C GLU A 97 2.51 23.42 11.47
N PHE A 98 2.14 22.27 10.89
CA PHE A 98 2.31 20.95 11.50
C PHE A 98 3.01 20.02 10.53
N MET A 99 4.08 19.37 11.00
CA MET A 99 4.93 18.52 10.16
C MET A 99 5.03 17.11 10.73
N VAL A 100 5.05 16.12 9.83
CA VAL A 100 5.27 14.71 10.15
C VAL A 100 6.43 14.21 9.30
N TYR A 101 7.47 13.71 9.94
CA TYR A 101 8.65 13.14 9.28
C TYR A 101 8.76 11.66 9.61
N THR A 102 8.84 10.84 8.57
CA THR A 102 9.04 9.40 8.75
C THR A 102 10.26 8.93 7.98
N SER A 103 10.99 7.99 8.55
CA SER A 103 12.09 7.33 7.85
C SER A 103 12.23 5.90 8.35
N SER A 104 12.39 4.96 7.42
CA SER A 104 12.61 3.55 7.76
C SER A 104 13.71 2.95 6.91
N GLU A 105 14.56 2.14 7.53
CA GLU A 105 15.53 1.29 6.85
C GLU A 105 14.91 -0.10 6.70
N VAL A 106 14.83 -0.56 5.46
CA VAL A 106 14.05 -1.74 5.08
C VAL A 106 14.91 -2.66 4.23
N ILE A 107 14.86 -3.94 4.52
CA ILE A 107 15.30 -5.01 3.62
C ILE A 107 14.04 -5.46 2.87
N ALA A 108 14.01 -5.27 1.55
CA ALA A 108 12.89 -5.61 0.69
C ALA A 108 13.32 -6.62 -0.39
N ALA A 109 12.38 -7.39 -0.91
CA ALA A 109 12.65 -8.29 -2.03
C ALA A 109 13.05 -7.48 -3.27
N GLU A 110 14.14 -7.88 -3.93
CA GLU A 110 14.61 -7.24 -5.16
C GLU A 110 13.75 -7.57 -6.37
N HIS A 111 13.07 -8.72 -6.34
CA HIS A 111 12.17 -9.18 -7.39
C HIS A 111 10.78 -9.45 -6.83
N VAL A 112 9.76 -9.26 -7.66
CA VAL A 112 8.40 -9.71 -7.36
C VAL A 112 8.25 -11.16 -7.80
N GLU A 113 7.70 -11.99 -6.92
CA GLU A 113 7.42 -13.39 -7.23
C GLU A 113 6.33 -13.49 -8.30
N SER A 114 6.56 -14.32 -9.31
CA SER A 114 5.62 -14.63 -10.38
C SER A 114 5.31 -16.12 -10.36
N ALA A 115 4.05 -16.49 -10.53
CA ALA A 115 3.60 -17.89 -10.48
C ALA A 115 2.55 -18.21 -11.56
N PRO A 116 2.89 -18.11 -12.86
CA PRO A 116 1.99 -18.53 -13.93
C PRO A 116 1.49 -19.95 -13.70
N GLY A 117 0.17 -20.16 -13.87
CA GLY A 117 -0.48 -21.44 -13.60
C GLY A 117 -0.80 -21.71 -12.11
N ALA A 118 -0.48 -20.80 -11.17
CA ALA A 118 -0.96 -20.95 -9.79
C ALA A 118 -2.50 -20.95 -9.77
N TYR A 119 -3.06 -21.98 -9.15
CA TYR A 119 -4.47 -22.34 -9.28
C TYR A 119 -5.42 -21.37 -8.54
N PHE A 120 -6.65 -21.32 -9.00
CA PHE A 120 -7.75 -20.69 -8.27
C PHE A 120 -8.01 -21.45 -6.97
N VAL A 121 -8.18 -20.73 -5.87
CA VAL A 121 -8.51 -21.33 -4.57
C VAL A 121 -10.01 -21.28 -4.36
N GLU A 122 -10.64 -22.43 -4.24
CA GLU A 122 -12.08 -22.53 -3.98
C GLU A 122 -12.45 -21.83 -2.67
N ILE A 123 -13.61 -21.15 -2.62
CA ILE A 123 -14.03 -20.29 -1.51
C ILE A 123 -14.01 -21.03 -0.17
N GLN A 124 -14.46 -22.31 -0.14
CA GLN A 124 -14.46 -23.13 1.08
C GLN A 124 -13.06 -23.49 1.60
N ASN A 125 -12.02 -23.30 0.78
CA ASN A 125 -10.62 -23.57 1.13
C ASN A 125 -9.84 -22.31 1.47
N LEU A 126 -10.47 -21.11 1.38
CA LEU A 126 -9.83 -19.86 1.72
C LEU A 126 -9.67 -19.70 3.23
N PRO A 127 -8.52 -19.21 3.73
CA PRO A 127 -8.37 -18.83 5.13
C PRO A 127 -9.35 -17.71 5.53
N ASP A 128 -9.87 -17.75 6.76
CA ASP A 128 -10.85 -16.77 7.26
C ASP A 128 -10.40 -15.32 7.08
N GLN A 129 -9.12 -15.03 7.28
CA GLN A 129 -8.54 -13.70 7.13
C GLN A 129 -8.51 -13.21 5.67
N VAL A 130 -8.74 -14.07 4.68
CA VAL A 130 -8.78 -13.74 3.26
C VAL A 130 -10.21 -13.41 2.81
N LEU A 131 -11.24 -13.96 3.45
CA LEU A 131 -12.64 -13.79 3.07
C LEU A 131 -13.11 -12.33 2.94
N PRO A 132 -12.69 -11.36 3.79
CA PRO A 132 -13.09 -9.95 3.63
C PRO A 132 -12.69 -9.34 2.28
N TYR A 133 -11.67 -9.90 1.62
CA TYR A 133 -11.14 -9.43 0.34
C TYR A 133 -11.85 -10.01 -0.89
N LEU A 134 -12.94 -10.78 -0.69
CA LEU A 134 -13.89 -11.19 -1.73
C LEU A 134 -15.03 -10.20 -1.92
N LEU A 135 -15.32 -9.40 -0.88
CA LEU A 135 -16.54 -8.59 -0.83
C LEU A 135 -16.37 -7.26 -1.55
N PRO A 136 -17.46 -6.70 -2.13
CA PRO A 136 -17.48 -5.32 -2.59
C PRO A 136 -17.09 -4.37 -1.46
N SER A 137 -16.51 -3.24 -1.83
CA SER A 137 -16.10 -2.21 -0.86
C SER A 137 -16.33 -0.81 -1.46
N ARG A 138 -16.04 0.26 -0.68
CA ARG A 138 -16.41 1.63 -1.04
C ARG A 138 -15.99 2.04 -2.46
N TYR A 139 -14.78 1.67 -2.87
CA TYR A 139 -14.21 2.03 -4.17
C TYR A 139 -14.03 0.83 -5.13
N CYS A 140 -14.38 -0.37 -4.68
CA CYS A 140 -14.28 -1.61 -5.45
C CYS A 140 -15.66 -2.28 -5.50
N GLU A 141 -16.55 -1.78 -6.38
CA GLU A 141 -17.92 -2.26 -6.57
C GLU A 141 -17.91 -3.55 -7.41
N SER A 142 -17.31 -4.62 -6.88
CA SER A 142 -17.08 -5.88 -7.59
C SER A 142 -18.37 -6.58 -8.03
N ASP A 143 -19.49 -6.33 -7.36
CA ASP A 143 -20.82 -6.80 -7.74
C ASP A 143 -21.32 -6.24 -9.11
N ARG A 144 -20.63 -5.24 -9.65
CA ARG A 144 -21.01 -4.57 -10.92
C ARG A 144 -20.16 -5.01 -12.11
N PHE A 145 -19.14 -5.84 -11.92
CA PHE A 145 -18.14 -6.16 -12.95
C PHE A 145 -18.16 -7.59 -13.46
N GLY A 146 -19.12 -8.43 -13.04
CA GLY A 146 -19.11 -9.86 -13.34
C GLY A 146 -19.08 -10.19 -14.82
N ASP A 147 -19.84 -9.47 -15.67
CA ASP A 147 -19.86 -9.74 -17.12
C ASP A 147 -18.55 -9.31 -17.79
N LEU A 148 -18.08 -8.10 -17.49
CA LEU A 148 -16.81 -7.58 -18.02
C LEU A 148 -15.63 -8.47 -17.62
N ALA A 149 -15.55 -8.85 -16.35
CA ALA A 149 -14.44 -9.68 -15.89
C ALA A 149 -14.44 -11.06 -16.56
N ARG A 150 -15.59 -11.70 -16.71
CA ARG A 150 -15.70 -12.99 -17.44
C ARG A 150 -15.27 -12.87 -18.91
N GLU A 151 -15.62 -11.77 -19.56
CA GLU A 151 -15.17 -11.49 -20.92
C GLU A 151 -13.65 -11.36 -20.98
N ILE A 152 -13.04 -10.58 -20.07
CA ILE A 152 -11.59 -10.35 -20.04
C ILE A 152 -10.82 -11.66 -19.85
N VAL A 153 -11.31 -12.57 -18.99
CA VAL A 153 -10.57 -13.78 -18.60
C VAL A 153 -10.99 -15.04 -19.35
N ALA A 154 -11.82 -14.93 -20.40
CA ALA A 154 -12.49 -16.07 -21.04
C ALA A 154 -11.56 -17.24 -21.40
N ASP A 155 -10.34 -16.96 -21.85
CA ASP A 155 -9.37 -17.96 -22.32
C ASP A 155 -8.21 -18.22 -21.33
N ALA A 156 -8.29 -17.66 -20.10
CA ALA A 156 -7.21 -17.79 -19.12
C ALA A 156 -7.43 -19.00 -18.21
N LEU A 157 -6.33 -19.63 -17.80
CA LEU A 157 -6.36 -20.63 -16.73
C LEU A 157 -6.84 -20.01 -15.43
N PRO A 158 -7.75 -20.68 -14.68
CA PRO A 158 -8.24 -20.17 -13.42
C PRO A 158 -7.14 -19.91 -12.40
N GLY A 159 -7.17 -18.72 -11.78
CA GLY A 159 -6.19 -18.29 -10.80
C GLY A 159 -5.26 -17.21 -11.30
N TYR A 160 -3.94 -17.41 -11.20
CA TYR A 160 -2.92 -16.40 -11.52
C TYR A 160 -3.05 -15.81 -12.93
N ASP A 161 -3.31 -16.67 -13.92
CA ASP A 161 -3.36 -16.25 -15.30
C ASP A 161 -4.58 -15.37 -15.61
N GLN A 162 -5.70 -15.58 -14.90
CA GLN A 162 -6.86 -14.68 -14.95
C GLN A 162 -6.51 -13.29 -14.43
N VAL A 163 -5.75 -13.21 -13.32
CA VAL A 163 -5.29 -11.92 -12.78
C VAL A 163 -4.34 -11.25 -13.77
N GLY A 164 -3.45 -12.01 -14.41
CA GLY A 164 -2.57 -11.52 -15.48
C GLY A 164 -3.36 -10.89 -16.63
N LYS A 165 -4.42 -11.55 -17.12
CA LYS A 165 -5.31 -11.03 -18.16
C LYS A 165 -6.01 -9.73 -17.76
N ILE A 166 -6.45 -9.62 -16.49
CA ILE A 166 -7.02 -8.39 -15.95
C ILE A 166 -6.00 -7.25 -15.98
N VAL A 167 -4.76 -7.51 -15.57
CA VAL A 167 -3.68 -6.50 -15.60
C VAL A 167 -3.39 -6.06 -17.04
N ASP A 168 -3.28 -7.00 -17.98
CA ASP A 168 -3.03 -6.69 -19.38
C ASP A 168 -4.17 -5.87 -19.99
N TRP A 169 -5.43 -6.24 -19.71
CA TRP A 169 -6.59 -5.48 -20.13
C TRP A 169 -6.59 -4.05 -19.58
N LEU A 170 -6.26 -3.88 -18.30
CA LEU A 170 -6.15 -2.56 -17.67
C LEU A 170 -5.09 -1.69 -18.36
N ARG A 171 -3.91 -2.25 -18.62
CA ARG A 171 -2.81 -1.53 -19.29
C ARG A 171 -3.20 -1.07 -20.70
N TYR A 172 -4.03 -1.83 -21.39
CA TYR A 172 -4.52 -1.50 -22.72
C TYR A 172 -5.68 -0.50 -22.69
N SER A 173 -6.64 -0.69 -21.79
CA SER A 173 -7.94 0.01 -21.81
C SER A 173 -7.97 1.27 -20.95
N ILE A 174 -7.14 1.35 -19.89
CA ILE A 174 -7.14 2.42 -18.91
C ILE A 174 -5.80 3.14 -18.92
N ARG A 175 -5.79 4.42 -19.25
CA ARG A 175 -4.55 5.22 -19.28
C ARG A 175 -4.12 5.59 -17.86
N TYR A 176 -2.87 5.28 -17.53
CA TYR A 176 -2.26 5.81 -16.32
C TYR A 176 -1.83 7.27 -16.54
N ILE A 177 -2.36 8.19 -15.74
CA ILE A 177 -2.06 9.63 -15.81
C ILE A 177 -1.74 10.11 -14.39
N PRO A 178 -0.46 10.33 -14.04
CA PRO A 178 -0.08 10.89 -12.73
C PRO A 178 -0.79 12.20 -12.43
N GLY A 179 -1.27 12.37 -11.18
CA GLY A 179 -1.94 13.60 -10.75
C GLY A 179 -3.34 13.84 -11.34
N SER A 180 -3.94 12.86 -12.03
CA SER A 180 -5.27 13.02 -12.65
C SER A 180 -6.45 12.88 -11.68
N SER A 181 -6.19 12.44 -10.43
CA SER A 181 -7.20 12.39 -9.37
C SER A 181 -6.58 12.64 -7.99
N ASP A 182 -7.04 13.68 -7.31
CA ASP A 182 -6.63 14.02 -5.93
C ASP A 182 -7.36 13.12 -4.91
N SER A 183 -8.64 12.83 -5.18
CA SER A 183 -9.47 11.97 -4.35
C SER A 183 -9.62 10.58 -4.98
N PRO A 184 -9.80 9.51 -4.17
CA PRO A 184 -10.03 8.18 -4.70
C PRO A 184 -11.28 8.12 -5.60
N LEU A 185 -11.11 7.54 -6.80
CA LEU A 185 -12.22 7.23 -7.72
C LEU A 185 -12.69 5.79 -7.50
N SER A 186 -13.99 5.55 -7.65
CA SER A 186 -14.50 4.19 -7.62
C SER A 186 -14.15 3.42 -8.90
N ALA A 187 -14.16 2.09 -8.84
CA ALA A 187 -13.88 1.24 -9.99
C ALA A 187 -14.82 1.55 -11.19
N ILE A 188 -16.10 1.84 -10.92
CA ILE A 188 -17.06 2.26 -11.95
C ILE A 188 -16.64 3.57 -12.60
N GLU A 189 -16.23 4.57 -11.80
CA GLU A 189 -15.80 5.87 -12.33
C GLU A 189 -14.53 5.75 -13.18
N VAL A 190 -13.55 4.96 -12.73
CA VAL A 190 -12.30 4.69 -13.47
C VAL A 190 -12.59 4.02 -14.79
N ASN A 191 -13.40 2.96 -14.79
CA ASN A 191 -13.79 2.24 -16.01
C ASN A 191 -14.51 3.16 -16.99
N LYS A 192 -15.40 4.03 -16.52
CA LYS A 192 -16.12 4.99 -17.35
C LYS A 192 -15.22 6.09 -17.92
N ARG A 193 -14.25 6.57 -17.12
CA ARG A 193 -13.32 7.64 -17.53
C ARG A 193 -12.25 7.15 -18.51
N GLY A 194 -11.81 5.89 -18.38
CA GLY A 194 -10.71 5.31 -19.15
C GLY A 194 -9.32 5.84 -18.76
N TYR A 195 -9.19 6.46 -17.59
CA TYR A 195 -7.91 6.90 -17.04
C TYR A 195 -7.97 7.08 -15.52
N GLY A 196 -6.81 7.06 -14.86
CA GLY A 196 -6.66 7.28 -13.44
C GLY A 196 -5.19 7.25 -12.98
N VAL A 197 -4.99 7.35 -11.66
CA VAL A 197 -3.67 7.17 -11.02
C VAL A 197 -3.47 5.70 -10.60
N CYS A 198 -2.30 5.36 -10.05
CA CYS A 198 -1.96 3.98 -9.61
C CYS A 198 -3.01 3.37 -8.68
N ARG A 199 -3.50 4.13 -7.70
CA ARG A 199 -4.55 3.73 -6.76
C ARG A 199 -5.86 3.37 -7.49
N ASP A 200 -6.25 4.19 -8.44
CA ASP A 200 -7.52 4.03 -9.16
C ASP A 200 -7.48 2.80 -10.07
N LEU A 201 -6.36 2.57 -10.76
CA LEU A 201 -6.16 1.37 -11.58
C LEU A 201 -6.13 0.10 -10.71
N ALA A 202 -5.46 0.16 -9.55
CA ALA A 202 -5.43 -0.95 -8.59
C ALA A 202 -6.84 -1.28 -8.06
N GLN A 203 -7.67 -0.28 -7.76
CA GLN A 203 -9.06 -0.47 -7.31
C GLN A 203 -9.94 -1.12 -8.39
N LEU A 204 -9.79 -0.73 -9.65
CA LEU A 204 -10.51 -1.39 -10.74
C LEU A 204 -10.03 -2.84 -10.93
N ALA A 205 -8.71 -3.11 -10.83
CA ALA A 205 -8.19 -4.48 -10.85
C ALA A 205 -8.78 -5.34 -9.73
N ILE A 206 -8.83 -4.80 -8.51
CA ILE A 206 -9.42 -5.47 -7.33
C ILE A 206 -10.90 -5.78 -7.58
N ALA A 207 -11.67 -4.83 -8.10
CA ALA A 207 -13.09 -5.04 -8.40
C ALA A 207 -13.29 -6.16 -9.44
N LEU A 208 -12.49 -6.19 -10.50
CA LEU A 208 -12.51 -7.25 -11.50
C LEU A 208 -12.12 -8.61 -10.94
N CYS A 209 -11.06 -8.71 -10.14
CA CYS A 209 -10.65 -9.96 -9.50
C CYS A 209 -11.75 -10.51 -8.57
N ARG A 210 -12.30 -9.66 -7.69
CA ARG A 210 -13.35 -10.08 -6.77
C ARG A 210 -14.65 -10.48 -7.46
N SER A 211 -14.98 -9.87 -8.60
CA SER A 211 -16.18 -10.22 -9.37
C SER A 211 -16.16 -11.64 -9.95
N ILE A 212 -14.97 -12.24 -10.06
CA ILE A 212 -14.75 -13.66 -10.42
C ILE A 212 -14.26 -14.49 -9.24
N SER A 213 -14.55 -14.03 -8.02
CA SER A 213 -14.24 -14.74 -6.77
C SER A 213 -12.75 -14.93 -6.47
N ILE A 214 -11.87 -14.12 -7.02
CA ILE A 214 -10.45 -14.07 -6.63
C ILE A 214 -10.29 -12.99 -5.55
N PRO A 215 -9.88 -13.35 -4.31
CA PRO A 215 -9.63 -12.36 -3.28
C PRO A 215 -8.52 -11.40 -3.70
N ALA A 216 -8.76 -10.11 -3.55
CA ALA A 216 -7.76 -9.10 -3.89
C ALA A 216 -7.79 -7.93 -2.90
N ARG A 217 -6.61 -7.34 -2.62
CA ARG A 217 -6.44 -6.25 -1.66
C ARG A 217 -5.58 -5.13 -2.21
N LEU A 218 -5.85 -3.92 -1.75
CA LEU A 218 -5.02 -2.76 -2.04
C LEU A 218 -3.79 -2.77 -1.13
N ALA A 219 -2.65 -2.44 -1.69
CA ALA A 219 -1.41 -2.15 -0.98
C ALA A 219 -0.96 -0.72 -1.31
N VAL A 220 -0.53 0.04 -0.29
CA VAL A 220 0.04 1.37 -0.45
C VAL A 220 1.41 1.40 0.21
N GLY A 221 2.37 2.07 -0.42
CA GLY A 221 3.72 2.16 0.10
C GLY A 221 4.69 2.88 -0.80
N TYR A 222 5.94 2.45 -0.77
CA TYR A 222 7.03 3.00 -1.55
C TYR A 222 7.42 2.04 -2.67
N LEU A 223 7.85 2.61 -3.80
CA LEU A 223 8.44 1.85 -4.91
C LEU A 223 9.79 2.47 -5.29
N TYR A 224 10.85 1.67 -5.21
CA TYR A 224 12.19 2.08 -5.60
C TYR A 224 12.25 2.42 -7.10
N ARG A 225 12.88 3.55 -7.44
CA ARG A 225 12.96 4.10 -8.81
C ARG A 225 11.60 4.43 -9.44
N LEU A 226 10.61 4.80 -8.65
CA LEU A 226 9.36 5.35 -9.19
C LEU A 226 9.64 6.75 -9.76
N GLU A 227 9.08 7.06 -10.93
CA GLU A 227 9.19 8.36 -11.58
C GLU A 227 7.83 8.83 -12.10
N PRO A 228 7.36 10.02 -11.68
CA PRO A 228 7.92 10.84 -10.59
C PRO A 228 7.83 10.14 -9.25
N MET A 229 8.73 10.46 -8.30
CA MET A 229 8.74 9.86 -6.97
C MET A 229 7.53 10.31 -6.17
N ASP A 230 6.77 9.35 -5.66
CA ASP A 230 5.57 9.53 -4.84
C ASP A 230 5.29 8.25 -4.04
N LEU A 231 4.31 8.29 -3.14
CA LEU A 231 3.72 7.08 -2.62
C LEU A 231 3.00 6.33 -3.74
N HIS A 232 3.13 5.04 -3.72
CA HIS A 232 2.63 4.18 -4.78
C HIS A 232 1.55 3.23 -4.27
N ALA A 233 0.60 2.90 -5.14
CA ALA A 233 -0.42 1.92 -4.86
C ALA A 233 -0.38 0.80 -5.91
N TRP A 234 -0.54 -0.43 -5.43
CA TRP A 234 -0.66 -1.63 -6.24
C TRP A 234 -1.70 -2.55 -5.62
N PHE A 235 -1.93 -3.70 -6.17
CA PHE A 235 -2.81 -4.69 -5.56
C PHE A 235 -2.13 -6.03 -5.40
N GLU A 236 -2.68 -6.84 -4.52
CA GLU A 236 -2.32 -8.24 -4.38
C GLU A 236 -3.55 -9.11 -4.57
N ALA A 237 -3.38 -10.26 -5.23
CA ALA A 237 -4.41 -11.28 -5.42
C ALA A 237 -4.01 -12.58 -4.75
N TYR A 238 -4.98 -13.26 -4.12
CA TYR A 238 -4.77 -14.52 -3.44
C TYR A 238 -5.09 -15.69 -4.35
N VAL A 239 -4.05 -16.35 -4.86
CA VAL A 239 -4.12 -17.51 -5.75
C VAL A 239 -3.07 -18.54 -5.34
N GLY A 240 -3.27 -19.82 -5.62
CA GLY A 240 -2.30 -20.85 -5.26
C GLY A 240 -2.01 -20.97 -3.76
N GLY A 241 -2.87 -20.39 -2.90
CA GLY A 241 -2.69 -20.44 -1.45
C GLY A 241 -1.85 -19.31 -0.85
N GLN A 242 -1.48 -18.30 -1.63
CA GLN A 242 -0.71 -17.12 -1.14
C GLN A 242 -1.03 -15.83 -1.90
N TRP A 243 -0.57 -14.69 -1.36
CA TRP A 243 -0.71 -13.38 -1.98
C TRP A 243 0.40 -13.13 -3.00
N TYR A 244 0.02 -12.74 -4.22
CA TYR A 244 0.93 -12.28 -5.26
C TYR A 244 0.69 -10.84 -5.60
N THR A 245 1.78 -10.10 -5.82
CA THR A 245 1.77 -8.67 -6.18
C THR A 245 1.53 -8.49 -7.67
N PHE A 246 0.65 -7.54 -8.01
CA PHE A 246 0.37 -7.09 -9.38
C PHE A 246 0.27 -5.56 -9.42
N ASP A 247 0.63 -4.97 -10.56
CA ASP A 247 0.62 -3.52 -10.73
C ASP A 247 0.24 -3.14 -12.17
N PRO A 248 -0.99 -2.69 -12.40
CA PRO A 248 -1.42 -2.30 -13.74
C PRO A 248 -0.84 -0.97 -14.21
N SER A 249 -0.32 -0.13 -13.29
CA SER A 249 0.22 1.19 -13.59
C SER A 249 1.69 1.19 -14.04
N GLN A 250 2.40 0.08 -13.81
CA GLN A 250 3.80 -0.09 -14.19
C GLN A 250 3.92 -1.08 -15.34
N SER A 251 4.70 -0.71 -16.37
CA SER A 251 4.98 -1.62 -17.51
C SER A 251 5.82 -2.82 -17.10
N ASP A 252 6.67 -2.64 -16.08
CA ASP A 252 7.55 -3.66 -15.52
C ASP A 252 7.20 -3.91 -14.05
N LEU A 253 6.94 -5.17 -13.71
CA LEU A 253 6.65 -5.58 -12.33
C LEU A 253 7.97 -5.84 -11.59
N ARG A 254 8.58 -4.76 -11.10
CA ARG A 254 9.85 -4.80 -10.37
C ARG A 254 9.66 -4.90 -8.86
N GLY A 255 10.67 -5.40 -8.17
CA GLY A 255 10.77 -5.40 -6.72
C GLY A 255 11.15 -4.03 -6.14
N GLY A 256 11.67 -4.03 -4.91
CA GLY A 256 11.95 -2.80 -4.19
C GLY A 256 10.66 -2.09 -3.72
N ARG A 257 9.60 -2.87 -3.48
CA ARG A 257 8.34 -2.38 -2.91
C ARG A 257 8.41 -2.47 -1.39
N VAL A 258 8.00 -1.39 -0.72
CA VAL A 258 7.90 -1.35 0.74
C VAL A 258 6.47 -0.98 1.09
N ALA A 259 5.68 -1.96 1.49
CA ALA A 259 4.29 -1.74 1.89
C ALA A 259 4.20 -1.03 3.24
N ILE A 260 3.35 -0.01 3.30
CA ILE A 260 2.96 0.70 4.51
C ILE A 260 1.69 0.08 5.08
N ALA A 261 0.70 -0.15 4.22
CA ALA A 261 -0.61 -0.62 4.63
C ALA A 261 -1.31 -1.44 3.56
N PHE A 262 -2.20 -2.33 4.01
CA PHE A 262 -3.08 -3.15 3.20
C PHE A 262 -4.54 -2.92 3.61
N GLY A 263 -5.46 -3.01 2.65
CA GLY A 263 -6.89 -2.90 2.92
C GLY A 263 -7.74 -3.38 1.75
N ARG A 264 -9.05 -3.28 1.88
CA ARG A 264 -9.97 -3.66 0.79
C ARG A 264 -9.89 -2.68 -0.37
N ASP A 265 -9.77 -1.40 -0.05
CA ASP A 265 -9.61 -0.29 -0.99
C ASP A 265 -9.08 0.98 -0.27
N ALA A 266 -9.10 2.13 -0.92
CA ALA A 266 -8.58 3.38 -0.37
C ALA A 266 -9.37 3.93 0.84
N ALA A 267 -10.56 3.42 1.14
CA ALA A 267 -11.26 3.79 2.37
C ALA A 267 -10.61 3.18 3.62
N ASP A 268 -10.03 1.98 3.47
CA ASP A 268 -9.32 1.30 4.55
C ASP A 268 -7.84 1.73 4.64
N VAL A 269 -7.25 2.20 3.53
CA VAL A 269 -5.82 2.52 3.43
C VAL A 269 -5.65 3.96 2.99
N SER A 270 -5.62 4.86 3.95
CA SER A 270 -5.36 6.27 3.71
C SER A 270 -4.09 6.70 4.44
N ILE A 271 -3.23 7.43 3.73
CA ILE A 271 -2.00 7.96 4.32
C ILE A 271 -2.31 8.85 5.52
N PHE A 272 -3.39 9.62 5.43
CA PHE A 272 -3.96 10.33 6.57
C PHE A 272 -5.47 10.47 6.43
N HIS A 273 -6.16 10.45 7.58
CA HIS A 273 -7.55 10.88 7.73
C HIS A 273 -7.58 12.08 8.68
N GLN A 274 -8.30 13.11 8.29
CA GLN A 274 -8.58 14.27 9.13
C GLN A 274 -10.03 14.22 9.65
N PHE A 275 -10.22 14.63 10.89
CA PHE A 275 -11.52 14.72 11.53
C PHE A 275 -11.74 16.15 11.98
N GLY A 276 -12.43 16.92 11.16
CA GLY A 276 -12.66 18.36 11.34
C GLY A 276 -12.42 19.13 10.04
N LEU A 277 -12.65 20.43 10.10
CA LEU A 277 -12.39 21.38 9.03
C LEU A 277 -11.08 22.11 9.31
N GLY A 278 -10.43 22.63 8.25
CA GLY A 278 -9.25 23.49 8.40
C GLY A 278 -7.91 22.76 8.53
N CYS A 279 -7.81 21.56 7.97
CA CYS A 279 -6.51 20.89 7.78
C CYS A 279 -6.21 20.77 6.28
N ILE A 280 -5.14 21.41 5.83
CA ILE A 280 -4.72 21.43 4.43
C ILE A 280 -3.32 20.82 4.35
N LEU A 281 -3.19 19.75 3.55
CA LEU A 281 -1.87 19.22 3.19
C LEU A 281 -1.20 20.17 2.18
N HIS A 282 -0.12 20.82 2.56
CA HIS A 282 0.65 21.71 1.68
C HIS A 282 1.64 20.97 0.80
N SER A 283 2.32 19.97 1.37
CA SER A 283 3.30 19.19 0.61
C SER A 283 3.47 17.79 1.19
N MET A 284 3.77 16.87 0.31
CA MET A 284 4.24 15.52 0.60
C MET A 284 5.55 15.29 -0.16
N ASP A 285 6.61 14.97 0.55
CA ASP A 285 7.93 14.68 -0.03
C ASP A 285 8.32 13.24 0.28
N VAL A 286 8.39 12.44 -0.76
CA VAL A 286 8.66 10.99 -0.67
C VAL A 286 10.05 10.71 -1.22
N ARG A 287 10.84 9.90 -0.51
CA ARG A 287 12.18 9.50 -0.96
C ARG A 287 12.39 8.01 -0.74
N VAL A 288 13.01 7.37 -1.72
CA VAL A 288 13.42 5.98 -1.66
C VAL A 288 14.87 5.88 -2.15
N ASN A 289 15.78 5.62 -1.23
CA ASN A 289 17.22 5.55 -1.52
C ASN A 289 17.73 4.14 -1.28
N LEU A 290 18.57 3.65 -2.19
CA LEU A 290 19.36 2.44 -1.97
C LEU A 290 20.36 2.72 -0.86
N LEU A 291 20.46 1.81 0.11
CA LEU A 291 21.54 1.81 1.08
C LEU A 291 22.64 0.89 0.56
N ASP A 292 23.83 1.45 0.38
CA ASP A 292 24.99 0.65 -0.04
C ASP A 292 25.23 -0.50 0.92
N GLU A 293 25.64 -1.63 0.42
CA GLU A 293 26.16 -2.73 1.23
C GLU A 293 27.36 -2.20 2.03
N PHE A 294 27.41 -2.51 3.31
CA PHE A 294 28.61 -2.25 4.07
C PHE A 294 29.76 -3.05 3.44
N LEU A 295 30.76 -2.34 2.94
CA LEU A 295 32.08 -2.87 2.64
C LEU A 295 32.70 -3.45 3.91
#